data_be20ae780be28f85d17f18b286961afc
#
_entry.id   be20ae780be28f85d17f18b286961afc
#
_cell.length_a   1.000
_cell.length_b   1.000
_cell.length_c   1.000
_cell.angle_alpha   90.00
_cell.angle_beta   90.00
_cell.angle_gamma   90.00
#
_symmetry.space_group_name_H-M   'P 1'
#
loop_
_entity.id
_entity.type
_entity.pdbx_description
1 polymer ?
#
loop_
_entity_poly.entity_id
_entity_poly.type
_entity_poly.pdbx_seq_one_letter_code
_entity_poly.pdbx_strand_id
1 'polypeptide(L)'
;MDKRIYLCLAHMSGKEQGFIKEAFDTNWVVPLGPNVNAFEEELESFVGDNKKVVALSAGTAAIHLALIQLGIQSGDEVVCQSFTFCASANPVTYLGATPVFVDSEEDTWNMSPVLLEKAIKDRMAKTGKKPKAIIPVHLYGMPAKIDEICAIAEKYEIPVLEDAAEALGSEFNGRKCGTFGTFGALSFNGNKMITTSGGGALVVADEAAKKQTMYYATQAREPFPYYQHEHIGYNYRMSNICAGIGRGQMTVLDDHIAHHRHVHDLYEKAFADMEGITLMSNPDSRFNANYWLCTILIDKELTGFDYEELRVTLDTKGIETRPLWKPMHLQPVFKNNPCYIDGTSEKLFNKGLCIPAGPCVTDEDVAYIVTEIKNCMKK
;
A
#
# COMPACT_ATOMS: atom_id res chain seq x y z
N MET A 1 -1.99 -0.75 33.25
CA MET A 1 -1.79 -1.92 32.39
C MET A 1 -0.39 -1.84 31.83
N ASP A 2 0.48 -2.84 32.08
CA ASP A 2 1.90 -2.79 31.62
C ASP A 2 2.06 -3.18 30.13
N LYS A 3 0.94 -3.54 29.43
CA LYS A 3 0.97 -3.94 28.02
C LYS A 3 0.66 -2.72 27.13
N ARG A 4 1.57 -2.40 26.21
CA ARG A 4 1.29 -1.44 25.13
C ARG A 4 0.60 -2.13 23.97
N ILE A 5 -0.50 -1.57 23.50
CA ILE A 5 -1.21 -2.02 22.31
C ILE A 5 -0.66 -1.21 21.13
N TYR A 6 -0.01 -1.89 20.20
CA TYR A 6 0.58 -1.28 19.01
C TYR A 6 -0.41 -1.24 17.85
N LEU A 7 -0.21 -0.30 16.94
CA LEU A 7 -1.09 -0.08 15.78
C LEU A 7 -1.16 -1.32 14.87
N CYS A 8 -0.01 -1.84 14.50
CA CYS A 8 0.14 -3.09 13.74
C CYS A 8 1.58 -3.59 13.91
N LEU A 9 1.75 -4.72 14.55
CA LEU A 9 3.04 -5.40 14.69
C LEU A 9 3.15 -6.57 13.74
N ALA A 10 4.39 -6.90 13.36
CA ALA A 10 4.69 -8.18 12.74
C ALA A 10 4.27 -9.33 13.67
N HIS A 11 3.64 -10.34 13.11
CA HIS A 11 3.25 -11.56 13.81
C HIS A 11 3.86 -12.77 13.11
N MET A 12 4.60 -13.60 13.88
CA MET A 12 5.33 -14.73 13.33
C MET A 12 4.49 -16.00 13.30
N SER A 13 4.55 -16.73 12.18
CA SER A 13 3.89 -18.04 12.03
C SER A 13 4.59 -19.15 12.83
N GLY A 14 5.85 -18.93 13.21
CA GLY A 14 6.74 -19.94 13.80
C GLY A 14 7.50 -20.79 12.77
N LYS A 15 7.22 -20.63 11.47
CA LYS A 15 7.87 -21.40 10.38
C LYS A 15 9.06 -20.67 9.74
N GLU A 16 9.17 -19.36 9.92
CA GLU A 16 10.17 -18.49 9.30
C GLU A 16 11.59 -18.97 9.58
N GLN A 17 11.86 -19.33 10.84
CA GLN A 17 13.20 -19.77 11.25
C GLN A 17 13.62 -21.07 10.56
N GLY A 18 12.69 -21.97 10.21
CA GLY A 18 12.96 -23.19 9.46
C GLY A 18 13.53 -22.88 8.08
N PHE A 19 12.88 -21.97 7.33
CA PHE A 19 13.35 -21.54 6.01
C PHE A 19 14.66 -20.77 6.05
N ILE A 20 14.86 -19.94 7.10
CA ILE A 20 16.13 -19.24 7.33
C ILE A 20 17.25 -20.25 7.60
N LYS A 21 17.02 -21.23 8.50
CA LYS A 21 17.98 -22.25 8.83
C LYS A 21 18.39 -23.04 7.59
N GLU A 22 17.43 -23.47 6.76
CA GLU A 22 17.71 -24.17 5.50
C GLU A 22 18.62 -23.34 4.58
N ALA A 23 18.37 -22.02 4.47
CA ALA A 23 19.20 -21.16 3.65
C ALA A 23 20.65 -21.09 4.16
N PHE A 24 20.86 -21.08 5.49
CA PHE A 24 22.20 -21.15 6.08
C PHE A 24 22.85 -22.52 5.91
N ASP A 25 22.13 -23.60 6.15
CA ASP A 25 22.65 -24.98 6.01
C ASP A 25 23.10 -25.30 4.57
N THR A 26 22.40 -24.71 3.58
CA THR A 26 22.66 -24.91 2.15
C THR A 26 23.50 -23.80 1.52
N ASN A 27 23.96 -22.83 2.31
CA ASN A 27 24.75 -21.66 1.89
C ASN A 27 24.07 -20.76 0.84
N TRP A 28 22.74 -20.69 0.85
CA TRP A 28 21.96 -19.76 0.02
C TRP A 28 21.73 -18.40 0.74
N VAL A 29 22.81 -17.78 1.23
CA VAL A 29 22.78 -16.47 1.93
C VAL A 29 23.13 -15.36 0.92
N VAL A 30 22.29 -15.20 -0.10
CA VAL A 30 22.48 -14.33 -1.27
C VAL A 30 21.12 -13.82 -1.77
N PRO A 31 21.06 -12.79 -2.67
CA PRO A 31 19.81 -12.28 -3.22
C PRO A 31 19.26 -13.15 -4.38
N LEU A 32 19.35 -14.43 -4.25
CA LEU A 32 18.77 -15.45 -5.13
C LEU A 32 18.70 -16.77 -4.38
N GLY A 33 17.91 -17.73 -4.83
CA GLY A 33 17.87 -19.05 -4.23
C GLY A 33 16.47 -19.64 -4.09
N PRO A 34 16.36 -20.84 -3.49
CA PRO A 34 15.11 -21.59 -3.43
C PRO A 34 13.96 -20.84 -2.75
N ASN A 35 14.25 -20.11 -1.66
CA ASN A 35 13.20 -19.37 -0.95
C ASN A 35 12.64 -18.22 -1.78
N VAL A 36 13.49 -17.49 -2.52
CA VAL A 36 13.01 -16.38 -3.37
C VAL A 36 12.11 -16.93 -4.48
N ASN A 37 12.52 -18.03 -5.13
CA ASN A 37 11.74 -18.63 -6.21
C ASN A 37 10.39 -19.16 -5.69
N ALA A 38 10.41 -19.91 -4.60
CA ALA A 38 9.19 -20.44 -4.00
C ALA A 38 8.26 -19.33 -3.48
N PHE A 39 8.80 -18.26 -2.88
CA PHE A 39 8.00 -17.13 -2.42
C PHE A 39 7.32 -16.40 -3.59
N GLU A 40 7.98 -16.25 -4.74
CA GLU A 40 7.37 -15.71 -5.95
C GLU A 40 6.23 -16.61 -6.46
N GLU A 41 6.42 -17.93 -6.50
CA GLU A 41 5.40 -18.90 -6.90
C GLU A 41 4.19 -18.88 -5.94
N GLU A 42 4.44 -18.81 -4.63
CA GLU A 42 3.41 -18.69 -3.60
C GLU A 42 2.61 -17.39 -3.77
N LEU A 43 3.27 -16.26 -4.05
CA LEU A 43 2.62 -14.99 -4.34
C LEU A 43 1.84 -15.02 -5.66
N GLU A 44 2.39 -15.62 -6.74
CA GLU A 44 1.70 -15.79 -8.03
C GLU A 44 0.41 -16.60 -7.85
N SER A 45 0.47 -17.67 -7.07
CA SER A 45 -0.71 -18.48 -6.72
C SER A 45 -1.75 -17.67 -5.94
N PHE A 46 -1.30 -16.82 -5.01
CA PHE A 46 -2.18 -16.02 -4.16
C PHE A 46 -2.84 -14.87 -4.93
N VAL A 47 -2.10 -14.13 -5.75
CA VAL A 47 -2.66 -12.99 -6.51
C VAL A 47 -3.56 -13.44 -7.65
N GLY A 48 -3.30 -14.63 -8.23
CA GLY A 48 -4.11 -15.20 -9.29
C GLY A 48 -4.00 -14.50 -10.64
N ASP A 49 -5.05 -14.57 -11.46
CA ASP A 49 -5.18 -13.90 -12.76
C ASP A 49 -4.03 -14.17 -13.75
N ASN A 50 -3.36 -15.32 -13.64
CA ASN A 50 -2.17 -15.69 -14.40
C ASN A 50 -1.03 -14.66 -14.33
N LYS A 51 -1.04 -13.78 -13.32
CA LYS A 51 0.00 -12.79 -13.10
C LYS A 51 1.30 -13.45 -12.67
N LYS A 52 2.39 -12.76 -12.92
CA LYS A 52 3.73 -13.10 -12.45
C LYS A 52 4.19 -12.13 -11.38
N VAL A 53 5.10 -12.60 -10.52
CA VAL A 53 5.59 -11.78 -9.40
C VAL A 53 7.11 -11.80 -9.37
N VAL A 54 7.72 -10.66 -9.10
CA VAL A 54 9.15 -10.51 -8.82
C VAL A 54 9.33 -9.97 -7.42
N ALA A 55 9.93 -10.75 -6.54
CA ALA A 55 10.24 -10.35 -5.17
C ALA A 55 11.43 -9.40 -5.12
N LEU A 56 11.25 -8.27 -4.46
CA LEU A 56 12.18 -7.13 -4.44
C LEU A 56 12.49 -6.68 -3.01
N SER A 57 13.51 -5.85 -2.88
CA SER A 57 13.97 -5.34 -1.58
C SER A 57 13.02 -4.37 -0.87
N ALA A 58 12.05 -3.79 -1.58
CA ALA A 58 11.04 -2.89 -1.02
C ALA A 58 9.88 -2.66 -2.01
N GLY A 59 8.71 -2.25 -1.53
CA GLY A 59 7.61 -1.75 -2.38
C GLY A 59 8.03 -0.50 -3.19
N THR A 60 8.83 0.39 -2.61
CA THR A 60 9.41 1.54 -3.32
C THR A 60 10.27 1.10 -4.52
N ALA A 61 11.04 0.02 -4.40
CA ALA A 61 11.81 -0.56 -5.49
C ALA A 61 10.89 -1.13 -6.59
N ALA A 62 9.77 -1.73 -6.21
CA ALA A 62 8.76 -2.21 -7.14
C ALA A 62 8.17 -1.07 -7.99
N ILE A 63 7.74 0.01 -7.34
CA ILE A 63 7.22 1.21 -8.03
C ILE A 63 8.29 1.79 -8.95
N HIS A 64 9.53 1.92 -8.49
CA HIS A 64 10.62 2.47 -9.29
C HIS A 64 10.89 1.65 -10.55
N LEU A 65 11.00 0.32 -10.43
CA LEU A 65 11.21 -0.57 -11.58
C LEU A 65 10.03 -0.59 -12.56
N ALA A 66 8.80 -0.48 -12.06
CA ALA A 66 7.63 -0.33 -12.92
C ALA A 66 7.70 0.96 -13.74
N LEU A 67 8.03 2.09 -13.12
CA LEU A 67 8.17 3.38 -13.81
C LEU A 67 9.28 3.35 -14.88
N ILE A 68 10.40 2.68 -14.60
CA ILE A 68 11.47 2.48 -15.59
C ILE A 68 10.96 1.69 -16.79
N GLN A 69 10.23 0.59 -16.56
CA GLN A 69 9.67 -0.25 -17.62
C GLN A 69 8.56 0.46 -18.41
N LEU A 70 7.84 1.40 -17.80
CA LEU A 70 6.90 2.30 -18.48
C LEU A 70 7.61 3.41 -19.29
N GLY A 71 8.94 3.46 -19.24
CA GLY A 71 9.75 4.44 -19.98
C GLY A 71 9.61 5.86 -19.45
N ILE A 72 9.37 6.02 -18.16
CA ILE A 72 9.33 7.34 -17.51
C ILE A 72 10.71 7.97 -17.53
N GLN A 73 10.78 9.24 -17.95
CA GLN A 73 12.02 10.00 -18.11
C GLN A 73 11.88 11.40 -17.52
N SER A 74 13.01 12.09 -17.44
CA SER A 74 13.03 13.50 -17.04
C SER A 74 12.14 14.36 -17.94
N GLY A 75 11.28 15.17 -17.30
CA GLY A 75 10.29 16.01 -17.98
C GLY A 75 8.96 15.34 -18.32
N ASP A 76 8.80 14.05 -18.00
CA ASP A 76 7.50 13.39 -18.04
C ASP A 76 6.66 13.74 -16.80
N GLU A 77 5.36 13.54 -16.90
CA GLU A 77 4.42 13.68 -15.78
C GLU A 77 3.78 12.33 -15.47
N VAL A 78 3.60 12.05 -14.16
CA VAL A 78 2.90 10.87 -13.64
C VAL A 78 1.81 11.33 -12.70
N VAL A 79 0.57 10.93 -12.97
CA VAL A 79 -0.55 11.24 -12.08
C VAL A 79 -0.52 10.31 -10.87
N CYS A 80 -0.49 10.89 -9.68
CA CYS A 80 -0.39 10.18 -8.41
C CYS A 80 -1.56 10.56 -7.49
N GLN A 81 -2.07 9.60 -6.74
CA GLN A 81 -2.96 9.88 -5.62
C GLN A 81 -2.25 10.79 -4.62
N SER A 82 -2.94 11.81 -4.13
CA SER A 82 -2.35 12.73 -3.13
C SER A 82 -2.42 12.18 -1.71
N PHE A 83 -3.52 11.54 -1.35
CA PHE A 83 -3.72 10.95 -0.04
C PHE A 83 -3.08 9.56 0.02
N THR A 84 -1.77 9.54 0.31
CA THR A 84 -0.96 8.33 0.31
C THR A 84 0.32 8.50 1.12
N PHE A 85 1.04 7.39 1.32
CA PHE A 85 2.42 7.40 1.78
C PHE A 85 3.36 7.89 0.67
N CYS A 86 4.44 8.57 1.03
CA CYS A 86 5.35 9.21 0.07
C CYS A 86 6.02 8.24 -0.92
N ALA A 87 6.05 6.95 -0.63
CA ALA A 87 6.65 5.94 -1.51
C ALA A 87 5.92 5.79 -2.85
N SER A 88 4.64 6.17 -2.95
CA SER A 88 3.92 6.21 -4.24
C SER A 88 4.46 7.30 -5.18
N ALA A 89 4.93 8.43 -4.65
CA ALA A 89 5.35 9.60 -5.43
C ALA A 89 6.88 9.76 -5.56
N ASN A 90 7.65 9.38 -4.53
CA ASN A 90 9.10 9.57 -4.53
C ASN A 90 9.81 8.95 -5.74
N PRO A 91 9.50 7.70 -6.17
CA PRO A 91 10.18 7.09 -7.31
C PRO A 91 9.98 7.83 -8.65
N VAL A 92 8.89 8.58 -8.79
CA VAL A 92 8.67 9.46 -9.95
C VAL A 92 9.79 10.52 -10.02
N THR A 93 10.13 11.09 -8.86
CA THR A 93 11.20 12.12 -8.81
C THR A 93 12.60 11.54 -9.00
N TYR A 94 12.83 10.25 -8.67
CA TYR A 94 14.12 9.59 -8.93
C TYR A 94 14.46 9.57 -10.43
N LEU A 95 13.44 9.55 -11.28
CA LEU A 95 13.58 9.56 -12.75
C LEU A 95 13.56 10.98 -13.35
N GLY A 96 13.54 12.02 -12.51
CA GLY A 96 13.42 13.42 -12.97
C GLY A 96 12.06 13.78 -13.53
N ALA A 97 11.05 12.93 -13.34
CA ALA A 97 9.68 13.19 -13.72
C ALA A 97 8.91 13.95 -12.63
N THR A 98 7.78 14.51 -12.99
CA THR A 98 6.95 15.34 -12.11
C THR A 98 5.70 14.60 -11.64
N PRO A 99 5.53 14.32 -10.33
CA PRO A 99 4.25 13.87 -9.81
C PRO A 99 3.18 14.96 -9.97
N VAL A 100 2.02 14.57 -10.48
CA VAL A 100 0.80 15.40 -10.60
C VAL A 100 -0.21 14.83 -9.63
N PHE A 101 -0.56 15.56 -8.57
CA PHE A 101 -1.39 15.03 -7.51
C PHE A 101 -2.88 15.20 -7.79
N VAL A 102 -3.63 14.13 -7.51
CA VAL A 102 -5.09 14.08 -7.61
C VAL A 102 -5.67 13.77 -6.24
N ASP A 103 -6.71 14.50 -5.86
CA ASP A 103 -7.40 14.36 -4.58
C ASP A 103 -8.23 13.09 -4.50
N SER A 104 -8.75 12.83 -3.32
CA SER A 104 -9.57 11.67 -2.97
C SER A 104 -11.04 11.88 -3.33
N GLU A 105 -11.78 10.78 -3.40
CA GLU A 105 -13.24 10.78 -3.32
C GLU A 105 -13.69 10.27 -1.94
N GLU A 106 -14.96 10.53 -1.59
CA GLU A 106 -15.43 10.40 -0.20
C GLU A 106 -15.70 8.95 0.23
N ASP A 107 -16.03 8.03 -0.72
CA ASP A 107 -16.48 6.68 -0.36
C ASP A 107 -15.32 5.77 0.05
N THR A 108 -14.22 5.78 -0.71
CA THR A 108 -13.05 4.92 -0.45
C THR A 108 -11.82 5.67 0.06
N TRP A 109 -11.86 7.02 0.05
CA TRP A 109 -10.75 7.93 0.33
C TRP A 109 -9.59 7.84 -0.66
N ASN A 110 -9.76 7.07 -1.72
CA ASN A 110 -8.77 6.87 -2.78
C ASN A 110 -8.93 7.89 -3.91
N MET A 111 -8.10 7.78 -4.94
CA MET A 111 -8.07 8.71 -6.08
C MET A 111 -9.47 8.95 -6.68
N SER A 112 -9.87 10.20 -6.77
CA SER A 112 -11.13 10.60 -7.42
C SER A 112 -11.05 10.38 -8.94
N PRO A 113 -11.89 9.50 -9.53
CA PRO A 113 -11.93 9.32 -10.99
C PRO A 113 -12.28 10.63 -11.73
N VAL A 114 -13.16 11.44 -11.16
CA VAL A 114 -13.57 12.74 -11.75
C VAL A 114 -12.40 13.72 -11.82
N LEU A 115 -11.63 13.84 -10.74
CA LEU A 115 -10.46 14.70 -10.70
C LEU A 115 -9.30 14.14 -11.53
N LEU A 116 -9.17 12.81 -11.61
CA LEU A 116 -8.22 12.14 -12.50
C LEU A 116 -8.44 12.53 -13.95
N GLU A 117 -9.66 12.40 -14.46
CA GLU A 117 -9.96 12.77 -15.84
C GLU A 117 -9.75 14.27 -16.10
N LYS A 118 -10.13 15.12 -15.14
CA LYS A 118 -9.85 16.57 -15.19
C LYS A 118 -8.35 16.86 -15.25
N ALA A 119 -7.56 16.18 -14.43
CA ALA A 119 -6.10 16.34 -14.41
C ALA A 119 -5.48 15.97 -15.77
N ILE A 120 -5.84 14.82 -16.33
CA ILE A 120 -5.34 14.37 -17.64
C ILE A 120 -5.65 15.41 -18.72
N LYS A 121 -6.90 15.85 -18.84
CA LYS A 121 -7.33 16.84 -19.85
C LYS A 121 -6.57 18.17 -19.71
N ASP A 122 -6.44 18.68 -18.50
CA ASP A 122 -5.78 19.97 -18.26
C ASP A 122 -4.26 19.87 -18.47
N ARG A 123 -3.62 18.74 -18.06
CA ARG A 123 -2.18 18.54 -18.33
C ARG A 123 -1.90 18.44 -19.81
N MET A 124 -2.69 17.69 -20.56
CA MET A 124 -2.58 17.63 -22.02
C MET A 124 -2.70 19.01 -22.68
N ALA A 125 -3.65 19.82 -22.22
CA ALA A 125 -3.83 21.17 -22.74
C ALA A 125 -2.64 22.10 -22.40
N LYS A 126 -2.06 22.00 -21.20
CA LYS A 126 -0.97 22.84 -20.73
C LYS A 126 0.40 22.46 -21.24
N THR A 127 0.65 21.14 -21.39
CA THR A 127 1.99 20.62 -21.71
C THR A 127 2.11 20.13 -23.14
N GLY A 128 0.99 19.95 -23.84
CA GLY A 128 0.94 19.31 -25.16
C GLY A 128 1.24 17.80 -25.13
N LYS A 129 1.38 17.20 -23.95
CA LYS A 129 1.68 15.78 -23.75
C LYS A 129 0.70 15.16 -22.76
N LYS A 130 0.36 13.87 -22.96
CA LYS A 130 -0.41 13.11 -21.95
C LYS A 130 0.52 12.70 -20.82
N PRO A 131 0.01 12.61 -19.56
CA PRO A 131 0.73 11.96 -18.48
C PRO A 131 1.16 10.55 -18.88
N LYS A 132 2.32 10.11 -18.40
CA LYS A 132 2.93 8.86 -18.86
C LYS A 132 2.45 7.63 -18.10
N ALA A 133 1.96 7.81 -16.87
CA ALA A 133 1.38 6.77 -16.03
C ALA A 133 0.39 7.36 -15.01
N ILE A 134 -0.44 6.49 -14.43
CA ILE A 134 -1.34 6.78 -13.32
C ILE A 134 -0.97 5.84 -12.18
N ILE A 135 -0.82 6.38 -10.95
CA ILE A 135 -0.56 5.60 -9.73
C ILE A 135 -1.72 5.79 -8.75
N PRO A 136 -2.80 5.00 -8.86
CA PRO A 136 -3.79 4.90 -7.79
C PRO A 136 -3.22 4.09 -6.63
N VAL A 137 -3.75 4.33 -5.44
CA VAL A 137 -3.38 3.61 -4.21
C VAL A 137 -4.63 2.92 -3.66
N HIS A 138 -4.44 1.76 -3.04
CA HIS A 138 -5.46 1.10 -2.25
C HIS A 138 -5.19 1.39 -0.76
N LEU A 139 -5.57 2.60 -0.35
CA LEU A 139 -5.18 3.20 0.92
C LEU A 139 -5.74 2.44 2.13
N TYR A 140 -4.90 2.14 3.12
CA TYR A 140 -5.23 1.38 4.34
C TYR A 140 -5.83 -0.01 4.07
N GLY A 141 -5.70 -0.50 2.83
CA GLY A 141 -6.29 -1.76 2.40
C GLY A 141 -7.66 -1.64 1.75
N MET A 142 -8.23 -0.44 1.66
CA MET A 142 -9.48 -0.18 0.93
C MET A 142 -9.21 -0.12 -0.57
N PRO A 143 -9.86 -0.96 -1.39
CA PRO A 143 -9.73 -0.87 -2.84
C PRO A 143 -10.17 0.51 -3.36
N ALA A 144 -9.43 1.07 -4.32
CA ALA A 144 -9.88 2.22 -5.08
C ALA A 144 -11.05 1.84 -6.01
N LYS A 145 -11.76 2.82 -6.58
CA LYS A 145 -12.71 2.63 -7.68
C LYS A 145 -11.92 2.30 -8.96
N ILE A 146 -11.26 1.14 -8.92
CA ILE A 146 -10.22 0.78 -9.89
C ILE A 146 -10.78 0.53 -11.29
N ASP A 147 -12.02 0.09 -11.41
CA ASP A 147 -12.71 -0.06 -12.68
C ASP A 147 -12.91 1.29 -13.40
N GLU A 148 -13.34 2.32 -12.68
CA GLU A 148 -13.49 3.69 -13.22
C GLU A 148 -12.12 4.28 -13.59
N ILE A 149 -11.11 4.10 -12.73
CA ILE A 149 -9.74 4.57 -12.99
C ILE A 149 -9.17 3.88 -14.23
N CYS A 150 -9.31 2.54 -14.36
CA CYS A 150 -8.84 1.80 -15.51
C CYS A 150 -9.59 2.19 -16.80
N ALA A 151 -10.89 2.44 -16.74
CA ALA A 151 -11.66 2.90 -17.89
C ALA A 151 -11.21 4.28 -18.39
N ILE A 152 -10.88 5.20 -17.47
CA ILE A 152 -10.28 6.49 -17.82
C ILE A 152 -8.88 6.29 -18.40
N ALA A 153 -8.05 5.46 -17.79
CA ALA A 153 -6.70 5.16 -18.25
C ALA A 153 -6.70 4.58 -19.68
N GLU A 154 -7.59 3.63 -19.97
CA GLU A 154 -7.79 3.05 -21.31
C GLU A 154 -8.20 4.09 -22.34
N LYS A 155 -9.17 4.96 -22.00
CA LYS A 155 -9.64 6.05 -22.86
C LYS A 155 -8.52 6.98 -23.33
N TYR A 156 -7.52 7.22 -22.48
CA TYR A 156 -6.37 8.07 -22.78
C TYR A 156 -5.11 7.29 -23.13
N GLU A 157 -5.18 5.95 -23.18
CA GLU A 157 -4.03 5.05 -23.40
C GLU A 157 -2.87 5.37 -22.46
N ILE A 158 -3.16 5.47 -21.16
CA ILE A 158 -2.17 5.71 -20.10
C ILE A 158 -2.09 4.46 -19.24
N PRO A 159 -0.90 3.86 -19.04
CA PRO A 159 -0.77 2.68 -18.19
C PRO A 159 -1.03 3.01 -16.72
N VAL A 160 -1.58 2.01 -16.00
CA VAL A 160 -1.84 2.08 -14.56
C VAL A 160 -0.82 1.23 -13.82
N LEU A 161 -0.21 1.82 -12.80
CA LEU A 161 0.61 1.16 -11.78
C LEU A 161 -0.13 1.24 -10.45
N GLU A 162 -0.73 0.13 -10.01
CA GLU A 162 -1.40 0.08 -8.72
C GLU A 162 -0.38 0.08 -7.57
N ASP A 163 -0.50 1.02 -6.64
CA ASP A 163 0.16 0.90 -5.34
C ASP A 163 -0.76 0.12 -4.39
N ALA A 164 -0.53 -1.19 -4.32
CA ALA A 164 -1.23 -2.13 -3.47
C ALA A 164 -0.40 -2.51 -2.22
N ALA A 165 0.55 -1.65 -1.82
CA ALA A 165 1.43 -1.87 -0.68
C ALA A 165 0.69 -2.09 0.67
N GLU A 166 -0.56 -1.70 0.75
CA GLU A 166 -1.42 -1.81 1.93
C GLU A 166 -2.58 -2.81 1.71
N ALA A 167 -2.73 -3.34 0.49
CA ALA A 167 -3.92 -4.05 0.05
C ALA A 167 -3.68 -5.52 -0.34
N LEU A 168 -2.64 -6.15 0.22
CA LEU A 168 -2.43 -7.58 -0.01
C LEU A 168 -3.64 -8.39 0.47
N GLY A 169 -4.33 -9.06 -0.46
CA GLY A 169 -5.56 -9.82 -0.20
C GLY A 169 -6.85 -9.02 -0.22
N SER A 170 -6.81 -7.69 -0.38
CA SER A 170 -8.01 -6.91 -0.71
C SER A 170 -8.49 -7.21 -2.12
N GLU A 171 -9.80 -7.10 -2.33
CA GLU A 171 -10.42 -7.44 -3.62
C GLU A 171 -11.43 -6.37 -4.03
N PHE A 172 -11.52 -6.16 -5.34
CA PHE A 172 -12.61 -5.42 -5.96
C PHE A 172 -13.30 -6.33 -6.99
N ASN A 173 -14.61 -6.52 -6.87
CA ASN A 173 -15.39 -7.50 -7.67
C ASN A 173 -14.77 -8.91 -7.69
N GLY A 174 -14.24 -9.39 -6.54
CA GLY A 174 -13.63 -10.71 -6.40
C GLY A 174 -12.26 -10.87 -7.04
N ARG A 175 -11.67 -9.79 -7.56
CA ARG A 175 -10.33 -9.76 -8.12
C ARG A 175 -9.38 -9.00 -7.18
N LYS A 176 -8.18 -9.54 -6.95
CA LYS A 176 -7.23 -8.97 -5.99
C LYS A 176 -6.62 -7.65 -6.45
N CYS A 177 -6.51 -6.69 -5.54
CA CYS A 177 -5.80 -5.44 -5.77
C CYS A 177 -4.33 -5.69 -6.15
N GLY A 178 -3.80 -4.86 -7.05
CA GLY A 178 -2.47 -5.04 -7.65
C GLY A 178 -2.45 -5.89 -8.91
N THR A 179 -3.62 -6.34 -9.41
CA THR A 179 -3.72 -7.16 -10.64
C THR A 179 -4.45 -6.49 -11.78
N PHE A 180 -5.12 -5.36 -11.56
CA PHE A 180 -5.92 -4.65 -12.56
C PHE A 180 -5.08 -3.86 -13.55
N GLY A 181 -4.04 -3.21 -13.08
CA GLY A 181 -3.16 -2.36 -13.90
C GLY A 181 -2.15 -3.14 -14.73
N THR A 182 -1.30 -2.38 -15.40
CA THR A 182 -0.11 -2.90 -16.11
C THR A 182 0.88 -3.50 -15.11
N PHE A 183 1.01 -2.86 -13.96
CA PHE A 183 1.85 -3.27 -12.84
C PHE A 183 1.10 -3.10 -11.51
N GLY A 184 1.47 -3.93 -10.51
CA GLY A 184 1.01 -3.77 -9.14
C GLY A 184 2.18 -3.88 -8.16
N ALA A 185 2.32 -2.92 -7.25
CA ALA A 185 3.36 -2.92 -6.23
C ALA A 185 2.83 -3.45 -4.90
N LEU A 186 3.50 -4.43 -4.34
CA LEU A 186 3.23 -4.99 -3.02
C LEU A 186 4.34 -4.62 -2.05
N SER A 187 4.04 -4.56 -0.76
CA SER A 187 5.01 -4.29 0.30
C SER A 187 4.92 -5.32 1.41
N PHE A 188 6.09 -5.73 1.88
CA PHE A 188 6.28 -6.64 3.00
C PHE A 188 7.16 -6.00 4.08
N ASN A 189 7.01 -4.68 4.28
CA ASN A 189 7.66 -3.98 5.39
C ASN A 189 7.11 -4.48 6.73
N GLY A 190 7.84 -4.25 7.84
CA GLY A 190 7.61 -4.85 9.14
C GLY A 190 6.18 -4.79 9.70
N ASN A 191 5.39 -3.80 9.31
CA ASN A 191 4.02 -3.59 9.78
C ASN A 191 2.94 -3.84 8.71
N LYS A 192 3.27 -4.46 7.58
CA LYS A 192 2.30 -4.78 6.53
C LYS A 192 1.54 -6.07 6.85
N MET A 193 0.59 -6.46 6.01
CA MET A 193 -0.25 -7.65 6.19
C MET A 193 0.58 -8.91 6.46
N ILE A 194 1.72 -9.04 5.77
CA ILE A 194 2.83 -9.95 6.08
C ILE A 194 4.14 -9.18 6.04
N THR A 195 5.17 -9.73 6.67
CA THR A 195 6.51 -9.13 6.69
C THR A 195 7.57 -10.05 6.10
N THR A 196 8.58 -9.46 5.46
CA THR A 196 9.86 -10.10 5.17
C THR A 196 11.01 -9.37 5.89
N SER A 197 10.72 -8.70 7.03
CA SER A 197 11.57 -7.69 7.70
C SER A 197 11.58 -6.37 6.91
N GLY A 198 12.05 -6.39 5.71
CA GLY A 198 11.91 -5.40 4.65
C GLY A 198 11.81 -6.11 3.31
N GLY A 199 10.91 -5.66 2.46
CA GLY A 199 10.66 -6.28 1.16
C GLY A 199 9.44 -5.70 0.44
N GLY A 200 9.26 -6.16 -0.77
CA GLY A 200 8.13 -5.88 -1.62
C GLY A 200 8.13 -6.80 -2.82
N ALA A 201 7.19 -6.61 -3.70
CA ALA A 201 7.16 -7.34 -4.96
C ALA A 201 6.49 -6.49 -6.06
N LEU A 202 6.84 -6.79 -7.30
CA LEU A 202 6.17 -6.25 -8.48
C LEU A 202 5.34 -7.36 -9.14
N VAL A 203 4.04 -7.14 -9.20
CA VAL A 203 3.09 -7.95 -9.97
C VAL A 203 3.12 -7.47 -11.42
N VAL A 204 3.29 -8.40 -12.34
CA VAL A 204 3.47 -8.13 -13.77
C VAL A 204 2.56 -9.04 -14.61
N ALA A 205 2.36 -8.68 -15.88
CA ALA A 205 1.40 -9.34 -16.74
C ALA A 205 1.77 -10.80 -17.08
N ASP A 206 3.05 -11.05 -17.38
CA ASP A 206 3.51 -12.31 -17.94
C ASP A 206 5.01 -12.57 -17.67
N GLU A 207 5.50 -13.68 -18.20
CA GLU A 207 6.87 -14.13 -18.02
C GLU A 207 7.90 -13.20 -18.72
N ALA A 208 7.52 -12.53 -19.80
CA ALA A 208 8.39 -11.56 -20.47
C ALA A 208 8.62 -10.34 -19.59
N ALA A 209 7.55 -9.79 -19.01
CA ALA A 209 7.61 -8.69 -18.05
C ALA A 209 8.36 -9.10 -16.76
N LYS A 210 8.19 -10.35 -16.29
CA LYS A 210 8.96 -10.89 -15.16
C LYS A 210 10.45 -10.89 -15.45
N LYS A 211 10.87 -11.38 -16.60
CA LYS A 211 12.28 -11.37 -17.04
C LYS A 211 12.85 -9.95 -17.15
N GLN A 212 12.08 -9.02 -17.70
CA GLN A 212 12.51 -7.62 -17.83
C GLN A 212 12.68 -6.96 -16.45
N THR A 213 11.74 -7.21 -15.52
CA THR A 213 11.86 -6.74 -14.14
C THR A 213 13.10 -7.31 -13.46
N MET A 214 13.33 -8.61 -13.60
CA MET A 214 14.48 -9.29 -13.04
C MET A 214 15.80 -8.73 -13.61
N TYR A 215 15.86 -8.47 -14.92
CA TYR A 215 17.00 -7.86 -15.57
C TYR A 215 17.38 -6.53 -14.91
N TYR A 216 16.43 -5.61 -14.74
CA TYR A 216 16.69 -4.34 -14.05
C TYR A 216 16.99 -4.52 -12.55
N ALA A 217 16.34 -5.46 -11.87
CA ALA A 217 16.56 -5.72 -10.44
C ALA A 217 17.93 -6.34 -10.13
N THR A 218 18.63 -6.87 -11.15
CA THR A 218 19.94 -7.52 -11.03
C THR A 218 21.01 -6.86 -11.88
N GLN A 219 21.09 -5.53 -11.81
CA GLN A 219 22.10 -4.68 -12.42
C GLN A 219 22.00 -4.52 -13.96
N ALA A 220 20.92 -4.96 -14.61
CA ALA A 220 20.79 -4.94 -16.08
C ALA A 220 22.01 -5.55 -16.79
N ARG A 221 22.43 -6.72 -16.30
CA ARG A 221 23.61 -7.42 -16.82
C ARG A 221 23.26 -8.20 -18.07
N GLU A 222 24.05 -7.99 -19.14
CA GLU A 222 23.94 -8.72 -20.39
C GLU A 222 24.47 -10.17 -20.26
N PRO A 223 23.96 -11.15 -21.07
CA PRO A 223 24.31 -12.56 -20.98
C PRO A 223 25.65 -12.89 -21.67
N PHE A 224 26.70 -12.12 -21.35
CA PHE A 224 28.06 -12.40 -21.82
C PHE A 224 28.93 -13.06 -20.74
N PRO A 225 30.03 -13.74 -21.10
CA PRO A 225 30.99 -14.27 -20.11
C PRO A 225 31.66 -13.19 -19.25
N TYR A 226 31.71 -11.98 -19.74
CA TYR A 226 32.19 -10.77 -19.07
C TYR A 226 31.03 -9.86 -18.70
N TYR A 227 31.26 -8.93 -17.76
CA TYR A 227 30.23 -7.97 -17.36
C TYR A 227 30.08 -6.87 -18.41
N GLN A 228 28.91 -6.81 -19.03
CA GLN A 228 28.49 -5.74 -19.93
C GLN A 228 27.10 -5.27 -19.53
N HIS A 229 26.87 -3.97 -19.62
CA HIS A 229 25.62 -3.32 -19.28
C HIS A 229 25.24 -2.32 -20.38
N GLU A 230 24.11 -2.54 -21.04
CA GLU A 230 23.55 -1.63 -22.04
C GLU A 230 22.55 -0.65 -21.40
N HIS A 231 22.03 -1.00 -20.22
CA HIS A 231 21.11 -0.18 -19.46
C HIS A 231 21.62 -0.01 -18.02
N ILE A 232 21.16 1.07 -17.38
CA ILE A 232 21.35 1.26 -15.94
C ILE A 232 20.42 0.28 -15.20
N GLY A 233 21.01 -0.57 -14.38
CA GLY A 233 20.28 -1.52 -13.53
C GLY A 233 20.45 -1.21 -12.06
N TYR A 234 19.79 -2.01 -11.22
CA TYR A 234 19.68 -1.80 -9.78
C TYR A 234 19.97 -3.09 -9.03
N ASN A 235 20.33 -2.98 -7.77
CA ASN A 235 20.46 -4.12 -6.85
C ASN A 235 19.21 -4.19 -5.97
N TYR A 236 18.08 -4.59 -6.58
CA TYR A 236 16.76 -4.57 -5.93
C TYR A 236 16.17 -5.97 -5.70
N ARG A 237 16.91 -7.01 -6.02
CA ARG A 237 16.45 -8.39 -5.78
C ARG A 237 16.31 -8.68 -4.29
N MET A 238 15.23 -9.38 -3.90
CA MET A 238 15.03 -9.79 -2.50
C MET A 238 16.11 -10.78 -2.05
N SER A 239 16.56 -10.67 -0.81
CA SER A 239 17.42 -11.65 -0.15
C SER A 239 16.69 -12.97 0.05
N ASN A 240 17.40 -14.11 -0.16
CA ASN A 240 16.86 -15.45 0.09
C ASN A 240 16.48 -15.66 1.58
N ILE A 241 17.13 -14.95 2.50
CA ILE A 241 16.79 -14.96 3.93
C ILE A 241 15.44 -14.25 4.15
N CYS A 242 15.28 -13.04 3.59
CA CYS A 242 14.01 -12.30 3.66
C CYS A 242 12.85 -13.06 3.00
N ALA A 243 13.12 -13.72 1.86
CA ALA A 243 12.13 -14.55 1.20
C ALA A 243 11.74 -15.77 2.05
N GLY A 244 12.69 -16.34 2.81
CA GLY A 244 12.39 -17.40 3.79
C GLY A 244 11.43 -16.94 4.89
N ILE A 245 11.57 -15.68 5.37
CA ILE A 245 10.58 -15.09 6.27
C ILE A 245 9.23 -15.01 5.55
N GLY A 246 9.20 -14.47 4.31
CA GLY A 246 7.98 -14.33 3.50
C GLY A 246 7.24 -15.65 3.32
N ARG A 247 7.93 -16.74 3.02
CA ARG A 247 7.34 -18.09 2.91
C ARG A 247 6.68 -18.54 4.20
N GLY A 248 7.34 -18.31 5.35
CA GLY A 248 6.73 -18.56 6.66
C GLY A 248 5.45 -17.78 6.83
N GLN A 249 5.47 -16.50 6.47
CA GLN A 249 4.33 -15.59 6.56
C GLN A 249 3.19 -15.96 5.60
N MET A 250 3.48 -16.44 4.39
CA MET A 250 2.44 -16.91 3.45
C MET A 250 1.58 -18.04 4.06
N THR A 251 2.12 -18.83 4.98
CA THR A 251 1.35 -19.91 5.62
C THR A 251 0.27 -19.44 6.59
N VAL A 252 0.24 -18.16 6.96
CA VAL A 252 -0.73 -17.53 7.87
C VAL A 252 -1.39 -16.28 7.26
N LEU A 253 -1.16 -16.01 5.97
CA LEU A 253 -1.68 -14.80 5.32
C LEU A 253 -3.21 -14.73 5.37
N ASP A 254 -3.91 -15.82 5.07
CA ASP A 254 -5.37 -15.85 5.10
C ASP A 254 -5.91 -15.65 6.52
N ASP A 255 -5.24 -16.23 7.53
CA ASP A 255 -5.59 -16.02 8.94
C ASP A 255 -5.38 -14.55 9.35
N HIS A 256 -4.30 -13.92 8.90
CA HIS A 256 -4.06 -12.49 9.15
C HIS A 256 -5.14 -11.62 8.53
N ILE A 257 -5.52 -11.85 7.27
CA ILE A 257 -6.58 -11.12 6.59
C ILE A 257 -7.91 -11.29 7.33
N ALA A 258 -8.24 -12.53 7.70
CA ALA A 258 -9.45 -12.82 8.46
C ALA A 258 -9.45 -12.11 9.83
N HIS A 259 -8.32 -12.10 10.53
CA HIS A 259 -8.16 -11.40 11.80
C HIS A 259 -8.35 -9.88 11.68
N HIS A 260 -7.75 -9.24 10.68
CA HIS A 260 -7.93 -7.80 10.44
C HIS A 260 -9.39 -7.45 10.16
N ARG A 261 -10.10 -8.26 9.37
CA ARG A 261 -11.54 -8.12 9.13
C ARG A 261 -12.35 -8.32 10.41
N HIS A 262 -12.01 -9.30 11.22
CA HIS A 262 -12.66 -9.54 12.52
C HIS A 262 -12.49 -8.33 13.46
N VAL A 263 -11.29 -7.78 13.57
CA VAL A 263 -11.02 -6.56 14.38
C VAL A 263 -11.84 -5.37 13.87
N HIS A 264 -11.92 -5.20 12.54
CA HIS A 264 -12.77 -4.17 11.95
C HIS A 264 -14.24 -4.36 12.31
N ASP A 265 -14.78 -5.59 12.21
CA ASP A 265 -16.16 -5.90 12.55
C ASP A 265 -16.50 -5.62 14.03
N LEU A 266 -15.51 -5.82 14.93
CA LEU A 266 -15.66 -5.47 16.34
C LEU A 266 -15.76 -3.94 16.53
N TYR A 267 -14.94 -3.17 15.85
CA TYR A 267 -15.03 -1.71 15.86
C TYR A 267 -16.33 -1.21 15.23
N GLU A 268 -16.75 -1.78 14.10
CA GLU A 268 -17.99 -1.41 13.43
C GLU A 268 -19.19 -1.55 14.36
N LYS A 269 -19.31 -2.68 15.04
CA LYS A 269 -20.36 -2.91 16.05
C LYS A 269 -20.26 -1.94 17.23
N ALA A 270 -19.04 -1.66 17.68
CA ALA A 270 -18.83 -0.80 18.84
C ALA A 270 -19.09 0.68 18.56
N PHE A 271 -18.85 1.15 17.33
CA PHE A 271 -19.03 2.55 16.91
C PHE A 271 -20.41 2.82 16.29
N ALA A 272 -21.22 1.80 16.02
CA ALA A 272 -22.55 1.96 15.40
C ALA A 272 -23.44 2.99 16.11
N ASP A 273 -23.37 3.04 17.44
CA ASP A 273 -24.15 3.96 18.28
C ASP A 273 -23.32 5.13 18.83
N MET A 274 -22.11 5.36 18.29
CA MET A 274 -21.24 6.46 18.71
C MET A 274 -21.36 7.66 17.75
N GLU A 275 -22.22 8.59 18.11
CA GLU A 275 -22.35 9.83 17.32
C GLU A 275 -21.03 10.61 17.26
N GLY A 276 -20.64 11.01 16.07
CA GLY A 276 -19.39 11.74 15.82
C GLY A 276 -18.14 10.91 15.57
N ILE A 277 -18.25 9.57 15.60
CA ILE A 277 -17.19 8.64 15.15
C ILE A 277 -17.69 7.90 13.91
N THR A 278 -16.92 7.98 12.83
CA THR A 278 -17.21 7.25 11.59
C THR A 278 -16.05 6.33 11.27
N LEU A 279 -16.30 5.02 11.22
CA LEU A 279 -15.31 4.02 10.80
C LEU A 279 -15.33 3.91 9.27
N MET A 280 -14.14 3.84 8.65
CA MET A 280 -14.01 3.52 7.22
C MET A 280 -14.40 2.08 6.99
N SER A 281 -15.42 1.84 6.17
CA SER A 281 -15.94 0.51 5.83
C SER A 281 -16.14 0.38 4.33
N ASN A 282 -16.32 -0.85 3.84
CA ASN A 282 -16.60 -1.11 2.41
C ASN A 282 -17.83 -0.33 1.95
N PRO A 283 -17.77 0.45 0.86
CA PRO A 283 -18.92 1.22 0.38
C PRO A 283 -20.09 0.35 -0.08
N ASP A 284 -19.78 -0.79 -0.71
CA ASP A 284 -20.76 -1.78 -1.18
C ASP A 284 -20.11 -3.16 -1.37
N SER A 285 -20.88 -4.14 -1.85
CA SER A 285 -20.45 -5.54 -2.00
C SER A 285 -19.36 -5.79 -3.06
N ARG A 286 -18.99 -4.80 -3.86
CA ARG A 286 -17.87 -4.90 -4.82
C ARG A 286 -16.53 -4.83 -4.11
N PHE A 287 -16.48 -4.15 -2.96
CA PHE A 287 -15.28 -3.92 -2.17
C PHE A 287 -15.14 -4.98 -1.08
N ASN A 288 -13.95 -5.52 -0.93
CA ASN A 288 -13.60 -6.48 0.10
C ASN A 288 -12.20 -6.13 0.66
N ALA A 289 -12.15 -5.10 1.49
CA ALA A 289 -10.93 -4.59 2.10
C ALA A 289 -10.30 -5.62 3.04
N ASN A 290 -8.97 -5.61 3.12
CA ASN A 290 -8.24 -6.36 4.13
C ASN A 290 -8.17 -5.61 5.48
N TYR A 291 -8.50 -4.31 5.48
CA TYR A 291 -8.41 -3.42 6.65
C TYR A 291 -7.04 -3.48 7.35
N TRP A 292 -5.96 -3.35 6.55
CA TRP A 292 -4.60 -3.31 7.09
C TRP A 292 -4.48 -2.39 8.30
N LEU A 293 -5.12 -1.23 8.27
CA LEU A 293 -5.38 -0.39 9.43
C LEU A 293 -6.87 -0.04 9.50
N CYS A 294 -7.43 -0.07 10.70
CA CYS A 294 -8.73 0.52 10.98
C CYS A 294 -8.57 2.03 11.12
N THR A 295 -9.42 2.79 10.44
CA THR A 295 -9.35 4.24 10.41
C THR A 295 -10.69 4.86 10.75
N ILE A 296 -10.69 5.88 11.61
CA ILE A 296 -11.88 6.60 12.04
C ILE A 296 -11.79 8.09 11.69
N LEU A 297 -12.94 8.69 11.41
CA LEU A 297 -13.11 10.14 11.39
C LEU A 297 -13.79 10.58 12.66
N ILE A 298 -13.40 11.75 13.17
CA ILE A 298 -13.85 12.32 14.42
C ILE A 298 -14.49 13.68 14.15
N ASP A 299 -15.75 13.83 14.52
CA ASP A 299 -16.43 15.11 14.53
C ASP A 299 -16.35 15.76 15.92
N LYS A 300 -15.50 16.76 16.05
CA LYS A 300 -15.22 17.44 17.32
C LYS A 300 -16.46 18.08 17.96
N GLU A 301 -17.41 18.53 17.15
CA GLU A 301 -18.62 19.19 17.67
C GLU A 301 -19.49 18.19 18.43
N LEU A 302 -19.55 16.95 17.92
CA LEU A 302 -20.33 15.87 18.51
C LEU A 302 -19.58 15.15 19.65
N THR A 303 -18.31 14.80 19.42
CA THR A 303 -17.52 14.02 20.39
C THR A 303 -16.97 14.86 21.54
N GLY A 304 -16.63 16.14 21.27
CA GLY A 304 -15.99 17.04 22.22
C GLY A 304 -14.46 17.03 22.18
N PHE A 305 -13.87 16.21 21.32
CA PHE A 305 -12.43 16.16 21.09
C PHE A 305 -12.12 16.02 19.59
N ASP A 306 -10.91 16.41 19.18
CA ASP A 306 -10.38 16.15 17.85
C ASP A 306 -9.45 14.92 17.85
N TYR A 307 -8.96 14.55 16.66
CA TYR A 307 -8.10 13.37 16.49
C TYR A 307 -6.79 13.48 17.30
N GLU A 308 -6.22 14.68 17.46
CA GLU A 308 -4.97 14.86 18.19
C GLU A 308 -5.18 14.77 19.71
N GLU A 309 -6.25 15.36 20.23
CA GLU A 309 -6.64 15.24 21.64
C GLU A 309 -6.91 13.78 22.02
N LEU A 310 -7.61 13.04 21.13
CA LEU A 310 -7.83 11.60 21.33
C LEU A 310 -6.51 10.82 21.27
N ARG A 311 -5.67 11.09 20.26
CA ARG A 311 -4.37 10.43 20.07
C ARG A 311 -3.50 10.56 21.32
N VAL A 312 -3.37 11.77 21.85
CA VAL A 312 -2.58 12.05 23.06
C VAL A 312 -3.16 11.31 24.26
N THR A 313 -4.47 11.31 24.42
CA THR A 313 -5.14 10.61 25.52
C THR A 313 -4.91 9.10 25.45
N LEU A 314 -5.11 8.49 24.27
CA LEU A 314 -4.91 7.05 24.07
C LEU A 314 -3.45 6.63 24.27
N ASP A 315 -2.47 7.47 23.91
CA ASP A 315 -1.06 7.20 24.15
C ASP A 315 -0.76 7.09 25.66
N THR A 316 -1.37 7.95 26.52
CA THR A 316 -1.24 7.86 27.99
C THR A 316 -1.83 6.56 28.55
N LYS A 317 -2.72 5.90 27.80
CA LYS A 317 -3.37 4.63 28.14
C LYS A 317 -2.62 3.42 27.55
N GLY A 318 -1.45 3.65 26.95
CA GLY A 318 -0.67 2.59 26.31
C GLY A 318 -1.21 2.11 24.97
N ILE A 319 -2.05 2.90 24.30
CA ILE A 319 -2.66 2.59 23.01
C ILE A 319 -1.97 3.44 21.94
N GLU A 320 -1.27 2.80 20.98
CA GLU A 320 -0.67 3.50 19.84
C GLU A 320 -1.72 3.82 18.80
N THR A 321 -1.77 5.09 18.39
CA THR A 321 -2.58 5.56 17.27
C THR A 321 -1.75 6.51 16.40
N ARG A 322 -2.16 6.73 15.15
CA ARG A 322 -1.47 7.64 14.22
C ARG A 322 -2.47 8.51 13.49
N PRO A 323 -2.19 9.80 13.26
CA PRO A 323 -2.96 10.59 12.30
C PRO A 323 -2.99 9.87 10.93
N LEU A 324 -4.02 10.10 10.15
CA LEU A 324 -4.03 9.66 8.74
C LEU A 324 -2.85 10.26 7.97
N TRP A 325 -2.55 9.74 6.79
CA TRP A 325 -1.46 10.27 5.96
C TRP A 325 -1.70 11.75 5.65
N LYS A 326 -0.68 12.58 5.85
CA LYS A 326 -0.72 13.96 5.35
C LYS A 326 -0.66 13.94 3.82
N PRO A 327 -1.64 14.53 3.11
CA PRO A 327 -1.66 14.53 1.64
C PRO A 327 -0.35 15.03 1.01
N MET A 328 0.05 14.44 -0.11
CA MET A 328 1.33 14.74 -0.77
C MET A 328 1.43 16.19 -1.22
N HIS A 329 0.34 16.79 -1.72
CA HIS A 329 0.33 18.20 -2.10
C HIS A 329 0.58 19.16 -0.94
N LEU A 330 0.38 18.73 0.32
CA LEU A 330 0.70 19.47 1.54
C LEU A 330 2.12 19.21 2.05
N GLN A 331 2.86 18.28 1.45
CA GLN A 331 4.24 18.00 1.86
C GLN A 331 5.18 19.09 1.33
N PRO A 332 6.09 19.64 2.17
CA PRO A 332 6.99 20.71 1.76
C PRO A 332 7.80 20.38 0.50
N VAL A 333 8.18 19.11 0.31
CA VAL A 333 8.96 18.63 -0.84
C VAL A 333 8.19 18.71 -2.15
N PHE A 334 6.85 18.66 -2.10
CA PHE A 334 5.97 18.64 -3.28
C PHE A 334 5.13 19.91 -3.45
N LYS A 335 5.37 20.96 -2.65
CA LYS A 335 4.55 22.19 -2.63
C LYS A 335 4.40 22.92 -3.98
N ASN A 336 5.31 22.67 -4.92
CA ASN A 336 5.29 23.31 -6.24
C ASN A 336 4.79 22.38 -7.36
N ASN A 337 4.37 21.16 -7.00
CA ASN A 337 3.89 20.19 -7.97
C ASN A 337 2.47 20.54 -8.44
N PRO A 338 2.12 20.23 -9.70
CA PRO A 338 0.74 20.34 -10.16
C PRO A 338 -0.19 19.49 -9.31
N CYS A 339 -1.35 20.03 -8.94
CA CYS A 339 -2.35 19.29 -8.17
C CYS A 339 -3.77 19.66 -8.59
N TYR A 340 -4.69 18.72 -8.42
CA TYR A 340 -6.11 18.79 -8.73
C TYR A 340 -6.88 18.38 -7.48
N ILE A 341 -7.20 19.38 -6.65
CA ILE A 341 -7.66 19.22 -5.27
C ILE A 341 -9.05 19.86 -5.15
N ASP A 342 -9.94 19.19 -4.42
CA ASP A 342 -11.25 19.72 -3.98
C ASP A 342 -11.36 19.86 -2.45
N GLY A 343 -10.31 19.41 -1.72
CA GLY A 343 -10.20 19.51 -0.28
C GLY A 343 -10.64 18.26 0.48
N THR A 344 -11.02 17.19 -0.22
CA THR A 344 -11.48 15.94 0.42
C THR A 344 -10.37 15.33 1.28
N SER A 345 -9.18 15.10 0.74
CA SER A 345 -8.07 14.50 1.50
C SER A 345 -7.59 15.38 2.67
N GLU A 346 -7.68 16.71 2.54
CA GLU A 346 -7.37 17.61 3.65
C GLU A 346 -8.38 17.49 4.79
N LYS A 347 -9.69 17.40 4.46
CA LYS A 347 -10.74 17.17 5.47
C LYS A 347 -10.55 15.84 6.18
N LEU A 348 -10.24 14.76 5.42
CA LEU A 348 -9.96 13.44 5.98
C LEU A 348 -8.76 13.49 6.93
N PHE A 349 -7.64 14.06 6.49
CA PHE A 349 -6.43 14.20 7.32
C PHE A 349 -6.69 14.98 8.61
N ASN A 350 -7.47 16.07 8.54
CA ASN A 350 -7.75 16.92 9.69
C ASN A 350 -8.75 16.34 10.69
N LYS A 351 -9.42 15.22 10.35
CA LYS A 351 -10.41 14.56 11.21
C LYS A 351 -10.05 13.12 11.55
N GLY A 352 -9.04 12.56 10.91
CA GLY A 352 -8.85 11.13 10.88
C GLY A 352 -7.74 10.60 11.77
N LEU A 353 -7.95 9.38 12.27
CA LEU A 353 -7.01 8.65 13.12
C LEU A 353 -6.98 7.18 12.75
N CYS A 354 -5.79 6.60 12.62
CA CYS A 354 -5.58 5.15 12.58
C CYS A 354 -5.58 4.58 13.99
N ILE A 355 -6.34 3.51 14.20
CA ILE A 355 -6.45 2.77 15.45
C ILE A 355 -5.94 1.33 15.28
N PRO A 356 -5.53 0.63 16.37
CA PRO A 356 -4.93 -0.69 16.29
C PRO A 356 -5.78 -1.72 15.54
N ALA A 357 -5.14 -2.47 14.62
CA ALA A 357 -5.78 -3.47 13.78
C ALA A 357 -4.90 -4.71 13.50
N GLY A 358 -3.67 -4.73 13.97
CA GLY A 358 -2.70 -5.79 13.63
C GLY A 358 -3.03 -7.16 14.22
N PRO A 359 -2.34 -8.23 13.74
CA PRO A 359 -2.63 -9.61 14.16
C PRO A 359 -2.41 -9.89 15.66
N CYS A 360 -1.76 -8.98 16.38
CA CYS A 360 -1.53 -9.07 17.83
C CYS A 360 -2.63 -8.38 18.68
N VAL A 361 -3.62 -7.75 18.04
CA VAL A 361 -4.72 -7.05 18.72
C VAL A 361 -5.81 -8.06 19.06
N THR A 362 -6.10 -8.24 20.35
CA THR A 362 -7.13 -9.19 20.81
C THR A 362 -8.50 -8.52 20.91
N ASP A 363 -9.55 -9.33 21.06
CA ASP A 363 -10.92 -8.82 21.29
C ASP A 363 -10.99 -7.97 22.57
N GLU A 364 -10.23 -8.34 23.61
CA GLU A 364 -10.12 -7.57 24.85
C GLU A 364 -9.38 -6.25 24.64
N ASP A 365 -8.37 -6.23 23.79
CA ASP A 365 -7.66 -5.00 23.41
C ASP A 365 -8.63 -4.04 22.68
N VAL A 366 -9.45 -4.55 21.75
CA VAL A 366 -10.50 -3.76 21.08
C VAL A 366 -11.52 -3.21 22.07
N ALA A 367 -12.03 -4.04 22.97
CA ALA A 367 -12.98 -3.62 24.02
C ALA A 367 -12.39 -2.53 24.91
N TYR A 368 -11.10 -2.65 25.26
CA TYR A 368 -10.38 -1.64 26.04
C TYR A 368 -10.24 -0.32 25.28
N ILE A 369 -9.79 -0.37 24.00
CA ILE A 369 -9.65 0.82 23.12
C ILE A 369 -11.00 1.55 23.02
N VAL A 370 -12.07 0.82 22.72
CA VAL A 370 -13.43 1.36 22.61
C VAL A 370 -13.88 2.01 23.93
N THR A 371 -13.58 1.38 25.07
CA THR A 371 -13.91 1.93 26.39
C THR A 371 -13.18 3.25 26.63
N GLU A 372 -11.88 3.33 26.31
CA GLU A 372 -11.11 4.56 26.50
C GLU A 372 -11.57 5.68 25.55
N ILE A 373 -11.97 5.36 24.31
CA ILE A 373 -12.60 6.33 23.39
C ILE A 373 -13.92 6.84 23.97
N LYS A 374 -14.79 5.94 24.47
CA LYS A 374 -16.07 6.32 25.13
C LYS A 374 -15.86 7.23 26.33
N ASN A 375 -14.83 6.98 27.11
CA ASN A 375 -14.51 7.79 28.30
C ASN A 375 -14.10 9.22 27.94
N CYS A 376 -13.63 9.46 26.70
CA CYS A 376 -13.30 10.79 26.21
C CYS A 376 -14.52 11.57 25.72
N MET A 377 -15.63 10.91 25.37
CA MET A 377 -16.82 11.58 24.82
C MET A 377 -17.45 12.50 25.86
N LYS A 378 -18.01 13.62 25.39
CA LYS A 378 -18.81 14.52 26.22
C LYS A 378 -19.96 13.73 26.86
N LYS A 379 -20.14 13.91 28.17
CA LYS A 379 -21.31 13.41 28.88
C LYS A 379 -22.53 14.29 28.62
#